data_5ff64ab2acf9317fce37e4bce14e6f17
#
_entry.id   5ff64ab2acf9317fce37e4bce14e6f17
#
_cell.length_a   1.000
_cell.length_b   1.000
_cell.length_c   1.000
_cell.angle_alpha   90.00
_cell.angle_beta   90.00
_cell.angle_gamma   90.00
#
_symmetry.space_group_name_H-M   'P 1'
#
loop_
_entity.id
_entity.type
_entity.pdbx_description
1 polymer ?
#
loop_
_entity_poly.entity_id
_entity_poly.type
_entity_poly.pdbx_seq_one_letter_code
_entity_poly.pdbx_strand_id
1 'polypeptide(L)'
;YIIEEISKEVEKFNKALALGNKEFEKVISGLERKNQFMKQNNPQYEEEKTINGKSAFRLFDTFGFPIEMTIEMAEERGYNVDKEGFDEAFKQHQELARSTSAGAFKGGLADDSVETTRLHTACHLLLASLRKMFGTHIEQKGSNITSERLRFDFNFDRKLTDEEVKQVEDLVNAAINSAIPVERIELSFKDAKAQGGYGVHKADENEIVSVYKIGDVDFQICGGPHVNNTSELKHFKIAKQE
;
A
#
# COMPACT_ATOMS: atom_id res chain seq x y z
N TYR A 1 -25.68 4.25 -9.51
CA TYR A 1 -24.24 4.03 -9.35
C TYR A 1 -23.68 4.75 -8.10
N ILE A 2 -23.77 6.11 -8.00
CA ILE A 2 -23.25 6.87 -6.83
C ILE A 2 -23.94 6.44 -5.53
N ILE A 3 -25.26 6.31 -5.53
CA ILE A 3 -26.04 5.87 -4.36
C ILE A 3 -25.66 4.44 -3.96
N GLU A 4 -25.44 3.54 -4.90
CA GLU A 4 -25.00 2.16 -4.62
C GLU A 4 -23.61 2.10 -3.99
N GLU A 5 -22.66 2.91 -4.48
CA GLU A 5 -21.31 2.95 -3.91
C GLU A 5 -21.33 3.55 -2.49
N ILE A 6 -22.09 4.63 -2.27
CA ILE A 6 -22.30 5.19 -0.93
C ILE A 6 -22.94 4.14 -0.01
N SER A 7 -23.95 3.41 -0.48
CA SER A 7 -24.59 2.37 0.34
C SER A 7 -23.64 1.25 0.72
N LYS A 8 -22.75 0.82 -0.18
CA LYS A 8 -21.73 -0.19 0.11
C LYS A 8 -20.69 0.31 1.14
N GLU A 9 -20.26 1.57 1.01
CA GLU A 9 -19.32 2.15 1.99
C GLU A 9 -19.98 2.32 3.36
N VAL A 10 -21.23 2.77 3.42
CA VAL A 10 -22.02 2.84 4.68
C VAL A 10 -22.16 1.46 5.31
N GLU A 11 -22.40 0.42 4.53
CA GLU A 11 -22.51 -0.95 5.05
C GLU A 11 -21.17 -1.46 5.60
N LYS A 12 -20.05 -1.20 4.92
CA LYS A 12 -18.70 -1.52 5.41
C LYS A 12 -18.37 -0.77 6.71
N PHE A 13 -18.68 0.52 6.73
CA PHE A 13 -18.49 1.35 7.92
C PHE A 13 -19.31 0.83 9.12
N ASN A 14 -20.58 0.50 8.93
CA ASN A 14 -21.44 -0.05 9.97
C ASN A 14 -20.93 -1.41 10.48
N LYS A 15 -20.40 -2.26 9.61
CA LYS A 15 -19.75 -3.52 10.01
C LYS A 15 -18.50 -3.28 10.86
N ALA A 16 -17.64 -2.32 10.45
CA ALA A 16 -16.45 -1.95 11.20
C ALA A 16 -16.81 -1.38 12.58
N LEU A 17 -17.82 -0.50 12.65
CA LEU A 17 -18.33 0.03 13.91
C LEU A 17 -18.86 -1.07 14.85
N ALA A 18 -19.64 -2.01 14.33
CA ALA A 18 -20.17 -3.12 15.13
C ALA A 18 -19.06 -4.02 15.70
N LEU A 19 -18.02 -4.29 14.91
CA LEU A 19 -16.85 -5.03 15.37
C LEU A 19 -16.03 -4.22 16.38
N GLY A 20 -15.79 -2.95 16.12
CA GLY A 20 -15.08 -2.05 17.02
C GLY A 20 -15.77 -1.91 18.37
N ASN A 21 -17.08 -1.73 18.37
CA ASN A 21 -17.89 -1.72 19.61
C ASN A 21 -17.72 -3.01 20.41
N LYS A 22 -17.80 -4.16 19.77
CA LYS A 22 -17.63 -5.46 20.44
C LYS A 22 -16.23 -5.60 21.06
N GLU A 23 -15.20 -5.14 20.37
CA GLU A 23 -13.83 -5.20 20.90
C GLU A 23 -13.61 -4.15 22.00
N PHE A 24 -14.21 -2.97 21.90
CA PHE A 24 -14.21 -1.97 22.97
C PHE A 24 -14.83 -2.54 24.26
N GLU A 25 -15.99 -3.21 24.18
CA GLU A 25 -16.60 -3.89 25.32
C GLU A 25 -15.68 -4.92 25.98
N LYS A 26 -14.90 -5.65 25.18
CA LYS A 26 -13.90 -6.59 25.72
C LYS A 26 -12.77 -5.89 26.46
N VAL A 27 -12.33 -4.72 25.97
CA VAL A 27 -11.30 -3.92 26.64
C VAL A 27 -11.80 -3.45 28.00
N ILE A 28 -13.01 -2.86 28.06
CA ILE A 28 -13.64 -2.41 29.31
C ILE A 28 -13.82 -3.59 30.28
N SER A 29 -14.46 -4.67 29.83
CA SER A 29 -14.66 -5.86 30.68
C SER A 29 -13.34 -6.49 31.16
N GLY A 30 -12.27 -6.34 30.40
CA GLY A 30 -10.92 -6.74 30.80
C GLY A 30 -10.38 -5.90 31.95
N LEU A 31 -10.53 -4.58 31.86
CA LEU A 31 -10.16 -3.63 32.91
C LEU A 31 -10.97 -3.86 34.19
N GLU A 32 -12.27 -4.02 34.07
CA GLU A 32 -13.16 -4.31 35.22
C GLU A 32 -12.75 -5.58 35.96
N ARG A 33 -12.50 -6.68 35.20
CA ARG A 33 -12.03 -7.96 35.80
C ARG A 33 -10.68 -7.80 36.47
N LYS A 34 -9.74 -7.05 35.86
CA LYS A 34 -8.45 -6.75 36.46
C LYS A 34 -8.62 -5.98 37.75
N ASN A 35 -9.40 -4.93 37.78
CA ASN A 35 -9.68 -4.10 38.95
C ASN A 35 -10.32 -4.92 40.07
N GLN A 36 -11.30 -5.76 39.74
CA GLN A 36 -11.95 -6.63 40.71
C GLN A 36 -10.96 -7.63 41.35
N PHE A 37 -10.13 -8.26 40.52
CA PHE A 37 -9.11 -9.20 41.00
C PHE A 37 -8.06 -8.50 41.89
N MET A 38 -7.57 -7.35 41.47
CA MET A 38 -6.57 -6.59 42.22
C MET A 38 -7.12 -6.11 43.57
N LYS A 39 -8.38 -5.63 43.58
CA LYS A 39 -9.05 -5.14 44.81
C LYS A 39 -9.32 -6.27 45.82
N GLN A 40 -9.59 -7.48 45.34
CA GLN A 40 -9.72 -8.67 46.23
C GLN A 40 -8.42 -9.03 46.91
N ASN A 41 -7.28 -8.82 46.24
CA ASN A 41 -5.95 -9.19 46.78
C ASN A 41 -5.26 -8.02 47.49
N ASN A 42 -5.66 -6.78 47.21
CA ASN A 42 -5.14 -5.57 47.84
C ASN A 42 -6.28 -4.56 48.05
N PRO A 43 -6.83 -4.46 49.29
CA PRO A 43 -7.93 -3.53 49.58
C PRO A 43 -7.60 -2.04 49.36
N GLN A 44 -6.31 -1.66 49.29
CA GLN A 44 -5.86 -0.30 49.01
C GLN A 44 -5.56 -0.05 47.55
N TYR A 45 -5.86 -1.02 46.66
CA TYR A 45 -5.66 -0.87 45.24
C TYR A 45 -6.61 0.19 44.66
N GLU A 46 -6.03 1.17 44.00
CA GLU A 46 -6.79 2.18 43.24
C GLU A 46 -7.16 1.60 41.86
N GLU A 47 -8.42 1.68 41.51
CA GLU A 47 -8.94 1.16 40.25
C GLU A 47 -8.28 1.86 39.05
N GLU A 48 -7.76 1.08 38.12
CA GLU A 48 -7.28 1.59 36.85
C GLU A 48 -8.49 1.97 35.96
N LYS A 49 -8.60 3.24 35.65
CA LYS A 49 -9.68 3.79 34.84
C LYS A 49 -9.19 4.36 33.50
N THR A 50 -8.06 3.86 33.01
CA THR A 50 -7.49 4.34 31.75
C THR A 50 -7.28 3.18 30.79
N ILE A 51 -7.88 3.28 29.61
CA ILE A 51 -7.58 2.40 28.49
C ILE A 51 -6.18 2.78 27.99
N ASN A 52 -5.25 1.84 28.02
CA ASN A 52 -3.89 2.10 27.57
C ASN A 52 -3.82 2.37 26.06
N GLY A 53 -2.83 3.19 25.62
CA GLY A 53 -2.69 3.64 24.26
C GLY A 53 -2.55 2.51 23.24
N LYS A 54 -1.90 1.38 23.59
CA LYS A 54 -1.79 0.21 22.70
C LYS A 54 -3.14 -0.46 22.43
N SER A 55 -4.01 -0.53 23.44
CA SER A 55 -5.37 -1.06 23.26
C SER A 55 -6.24 -0.12 22.41
N ALA A 56 -6.13 1.18 22.63
CA ALA A 56 -6.80 2.18 21.81
C ALA A 56 -6.30 2.15 20.35
N PHE A 57 -4.98 2.03 20.16
CA PHE A 57 -4.39 1.88 18.83
C PHE A 57 -4.84 0.60 18.12
N ARG A 58 -4.94 -0.52 18.82
CA ARG A 58 -5.47 -1.77 18.25
C ARG A 58 -6.92 -1.64 17.79
N LEU A 59 -7.77 -0.93 18.54
CA LEU A 59 -9.14 -0.65 18.13
C LEU A 59 -9.17 0.13 16.81
N PHE A 60 -8.29 1.11 16.68
CA PHE A 60 -8.16 1.91 15.46
C PHE A 60 -7.60 1.11 14.28
N ASP A 61 -6.43 0.48 14.45
CA ASP A 61 -5.68 -0.16 13.37
C ASP A 61 -6.34 -1.46 12.88
N THR A 62 -6.77 -2.31 13.81
CA THR A 62 -7.26 -3.65 13.47
C THR A 62 -8.75 -3.67 13.15
N PHE A 63 -9.53 -2.83 13.81
CA PHE A 63 -10.99 -2.84 13.70
C PHE A 63 -11.56 -1.60 13.02
N GLY A 64 -10.71 -0.64 12.61
CA GLY A 64 -11.13 0.60 11.97
C GLY A 64 -11.99 1.49 12.87
N PHE A 65 -11.85 1.36 14.21
CA PHE A 65 -12.65 2.10 15.19
C PHE A 65 -11.98 3.45 15.51
N PRO A 66 -12.59 4.60 15.17
CA PRO A 66 -11.95 5.90 15.33
C PRO A 66 -11.57 6.17 16.78
N ILE A 67 -10.42 6.82 16.99
CA ILE A 67 -9.94 7.15 18.34
C ILE A 67 -10.90 8.10 19.07
N GLU A 68 -11.53 9.01 18.35
CA GLU A 68 -12.51 9.93 18.88
C GLU A 68 -13.71 9.19 19.49
N MET A 69 -14.20 8.16 18.81
CA MET A 69 -15.27 7.30 19.32
C MET A 69 -14.82 6.47 20.52
N THR A 70 -13.56 5.99 20.52
CA THR A 70 -12.99 5.28 21.67
C THR A 70 -12.96 6.19 22.91
N ILE A 71 -12.58 7.46 22.73
CA ILE A 71 -12.54 8.47 23.82
C ILE A 71 -13.95 8.75 24.34
N GLU A 72 -14.88 9.09 23.46
CA GLU A 72 -16.27 9.43 23.82
C GLU A 72 -16.94 8.28 24.58
N MET A 73 -16.86 7.07 24.08
CA MET A 73 -17.43 5.89 24.73
C MET A 73 -16.76 5.53 26.07
N ALA A 74 -15.45 5.78 26.17
CA ALA A 74 -14.73 5.58 27.44
C ALA A 74 -15.19 6.59 28.49
N GLU A 75 -15.28 7.88 28.14
CA GLU A 75 -15.75 8.95 29.00
C GLU A 75 -17.17 8.73 29.50
N GLU A 76 -18.10 8.29 28.63
CA GLU A 76 -19.47 7.93 29.01
C GLU A 76 -19.54 6.86 30.12
N ARG A 77 -18.49 6.02 30.23
CA ARG A 77 -18.38 4.95 31.22
C ARG A 77 -17.46 5.28 32.40
N GLY A 78 -16.98 6.52 32.46
CA GLY A 78 -16.08 6.98 33.52
C GLY A 78 -14.65 6.45 33.40
N TYR A 79 -14.23 6.11 32.17
CA TYR A 79 -12.86 5.74 31.82
C TYR A 79 -12.21 6.85 31.01
N ASN A 80 -10.88 6.92 31.10
CA ASN A 80 -10.03 7.76 30.26
C ASN A 80 -9.35 6.92 29.16
N VAL A 81 -8.76 7.58 28.19
CA VAL A 81 -7.91 6.96 27.17
C VAL A 81 -6.53 7.60 27.22
N ASP A 82 -5.49 6.77 27.25
CA ASP A 82 -4.10 7.19 27.12
C ASP A 82 -3.81 7.63 25.67
N LYS A 83 -4.10 8.88 25.39
CA LYS A 83 -3.94 9.47 24.06
C LYS A 83 -2.46 9.59 23.67
N GLU A 84 -1.58 9.90 24.62
CA GLU A 84 -0.13 9.98 24.35
C GLU A 84 0.43 8.62 23.95
N GLY A 85 0.08 7.57 24.67
CA GLY A 85 0.44 6.20 24.30
C GLY A 85 -0.18 5.73 22.99
N PHE A 86 -1.38 6.22 22.64
CA PHE A 86 -1.97 5.97 21.31
C PHE A 86 -1.15 6.66 20.20
N ASP A 87 -0.82 7.94 20.35
CA ASP A 87 -0.05 8.72 19.38
C ASP A 87 1.36 8.12 19.18
N GLU A 88 1.97 7.65 20.28
CA GLU A 88 3.26 6.96 20.21
C GLU A 88 3.16 5.62 19.44
N ALA A 89 2.16 4.80 19.74
CA ALA A 89 1.92 3.53 19.04
C ALA A 89 1.63 3.77 17.55
N PHE A 90 0.84 4.78 17.22
CA PHE A 90 0.55 5.19 15.86
C PHE A 90 1.81 5.63 15.11
N LYS A 91 2.65 6.45 15.75
CA LYS A 91 3.92 6.90 15.19
C LYS A 91 4.89 5.73 14.97
N GLN A 92 5.01 4.83 15.94
CA GLN A 92 5.83 3.61 15.79
C GLN A 92 5.36 2.75 14.63
N HIS A 93 4.03 2.58 14.48
CA HIS A 93 3.45 1.85 13.35
C HIS A 93 3.74 2.55 12.01
N GLN A 94 3.62 3.87 11.94
CA GLN A 94 3.99 4.64 10.74
C GLN A 94 5.49 4.53 10.43
N GLU A 95 6.37 4.59 11.43
CA GLU A 95 7.81 4.44 11.26
C GLU A 95 8.17 3.03 10.83
N LEU A 96 7.53 2.01 11.40
CA LEU A 96 7.69 0.62 10.97
C LEU A 96 7.22 0.44 9.52
N ALA A 97 6.06 0.99 9.15
CA ALA A 97 5.58 0.98 7.77
C ALA A 97 6.53 1.74 6.82
N ARG A 98 7.09 2.87 7.26
CA ARG A 98 8.11 3.62 6.51
C ARG A 98 9.43 2.88 6.42
N SER A 99 9.93 2.28 7.51
CA SER A 99 11.19 1.52 7.52
C SER A 99 11.06 0.22 6.72
N THR A 100 9.91 -0.43 6.79
CA THR A 100 9.57 -1.59 5.94
C THR A 100 9.46 -1.15 4.47
N SER A 101 8.99 0.08 4.21
CA SER A 101 8.96 0.67 2.87
C SER A 101 10.30 1.25 2.43
N ALA A 102 11.13 1.80 3.35
CA ALA A 102 12.42 2.41 3.02
C ALA A 102 13.56 1.39 2.83
N GLY A 103 13.46 0.20 3.46
CA GLY A 103 14.38 -0.93 3.23
C GLY A 103 13.86 -1.92 2.20
N ALA A 104 12.62 -1.79 1.76
CA ALA A 104 11.92 -2.64 0.82
C ALA A 104 10.98 -1.81 -0.06
N PHE A 105 11.52 -0.83 -0.80
CA PHE A 105 10.82 -0.35 -1.98
C PHE A 105 10.86 -1.46 -3.02
N LYS A 106 10.07 -2.49 -2.79
CA LYS A 106 9.89 -3.63 -3.68
C LYS A 106 8.86 -3.34 -4.78
N GLY A 107 8.66 -2.08 -5.16
CA GLY A 107 7.74 -1.73 -6.25
C GLY A 107 6.30 -2.23 -6.05
N GLY A 108 5.85 -2.40 -4.78
CA GLY A 108 4.54 -2.99 -4.48
C GLY A 108 4.50 -4.52 -4.56
N LEU A 109 5.67 -5.21 -4.57
CA LEU A 109 5.77 -6.66 -4.61
C LEU A 109 5.46 -7.29 -3.26
N ALA A 110 4.65 -8.36 -3.26
CA ALA A 110 4.35 -9.15 -2.08
C ALA A 110 5.56 -10.02 -1.65
N ASP A 111 6.33 -10.52 -2.62
CA ASP A 111 7.50 -11.39 -2.43
C ASP A 111 8.47 -11.27 -3.61
N ASP A 112 9.53 -12.06 -3.63
CA ASP A 112 10.54 -12.12 -4.71
C ASP A 112 10.38 -13.40 -5.59
N SER A 113 9.16 -13.96 -5.69
CA SER A 113 8.90 -15.13 -6.54
C SER A 113 9.09 -14.80 -8.02
N VAL A 114 9.21 -15.85 -8.84
CA VAL A 114 9.34 -15.71 -10.29
C VAL A 114 8.11 -15.02 -10.88
N GLU A 115 6.92 -15.31 -10.33
CA GLU A 115 5.65 -14.76 -10.76
C GLU A 115 5.58 -13.25 -10.47
N THR A 116 5.92 -12.83 -9.24
CA THR A 116 5.94 -11.41 -8.87
C THR A 116 7.01 -10.64 -9.63
N THR A 117 8.17 -11.23 -9.87
CA THR A 117 9.25 -10.63 -10.69
C THR A 117 8.80 -10.41 -12.14
N ARG A 118 8.10 -11.37 -12.74
CA ARG A 118 7.48 -11.23 -14.08
C ARG A 118 6.46 -10.11 -14.11
N LEU A 119 5.52 -10.09 -13.15
CA LEU A 119 4.49 -9.08 -13.06
C LEU A 119 5.07 -7.69 -12.77
N HIS A 120 6.19 -7.59 -12.07
CA HIS A 120 6.89 -6.33 -11.87
C HIS A 120 7.45 -5.78 -13.18
N THR A 121 8.06 -6.62 -14.00
CA THR A 121 8.51 -6.20 -15.33
C THR A 121 7.33 -5.85 -16.25
N ALA A 122 6.21 -6.57 -16.14
CA ALA A 122 4.97 -6.21 -16.85
C ALA A 122 4.42 -4.85 -16.42
N CYS A 123 4.56 -4.49 -15.14
CA CYS A 123 4.22 -3.16 -14.61
C CYS A 123 5.00 -2.04 -15.32
N HIS A 124 6.29 -2.23 -15.53
CA HIS A 124 7.15 -1.30 -16.28
C HIS A 124 6.69 -1.15 -17.73
N LEU A 125 6.49 -2.26 -18.44
CA LEU A 125 6.02 -2.23 -19.82
C LEU A 125 4.62 -1.59 -19.94
N LEU A 126 3.74 -1.82 -18.97
CA LEU A 126 2.43 -1.19 -18.91
C LEU A 126 2.55 0.33 -18.77
N LEU A 127 3.34 0.82 -17.82
CA LEU A 127 3.56 2.27 -17.68
C LEU A 127 4.18 2.88 -18.93
N ALA A 128 5.20 2.26 -19.52
CA ALA A 128 5.82 2.71 -20.77
C ALA A 128 4.81 2.79 -21.91
N SER A 129 3.92 1.78 -22.05
CA SER A 129 2.87 1.75 -23.06
C SER A 129 1.82 2.84 -22.85
N LEU A 130 1.38 3.06 -21.61
CA LEU A 130 0.46 4.15 -21.26
C LEU A 130 1.09 5.51 -21.56
N ARG A 131 2.36 5.73 -21.21
CA ARG A 131 3.09 6.96 -21.51
C ARG A 131 3.25 7.18 -23.01
N LYS A 132 3.49 6.14 -23.78
CA LYS A 132 3.58 6.20 -25.23
C LYS A 132 2.27 6.61 -25.88
N MET A 133 1.13 6.15 -25.37
CA MET A 133 -0.20 6.44 -25.90
C MET A 133 -0.75 7.80 -25.45
N PHE A 134 -0.59 8.10 -24.17
CA PHE A 134 -1.28 9.25 -23.55
C PHE A 134 -0.34 10.40 -23.18
N GLY A 135 0.95 10.19 -23.25
CA GLY A 135 1.97 11.21 -22.97
C GLY A 135 2.74 11.00 -21.67
N THR A 136 3.84 11.73 -21.56
CA THR A 136 4.81 11.59 -20.46
C THR A 136 4.29 12.05 -19.09
N HIS A 137 3.11 12.70 -19.03
CA HIS A 137 2.46 13.11 -17.79
C HIS A 137 1.81 11.93 -17.04
N ILE A 138 1.67 10.78 -17.72
CA ILE A 138 1.18 9.57 -17.03
C ILE A 138 2.23 9.09 -16.05
N GLU A 139 1.79 8.91 -14.82
CA GLU A 139 2.61 8.49 -13.68
C GLU A 139 1.92 7.36 -12.92
N GLN A 140 2.71 6.42 -12.46
CA GLN A 140 2.26 5.42 -11.49
C GLN A 140 1.96 6.11 -10.16
N LYS A 141 0.78 5.86 -9.60
CA LYS A 141 0.37 6.33 -8.27
C LYS A 141 0.42 5.23 -7.22
N GLY A 142 0.35 3.98 -7.64
CA GLY A 142 0.49 2.81 -6.80
C GLY A 142 0.56 1.53 -7.60
N SER A 143 0.96 0.46 -6.94
CA SER A 143 0.86 -0.90 -7.46
C SER A 143 0.74 -1.91 -6.31
N ASN A 144 0.11 -3.04 -6.61
CA ASN A 144 0.11 -4.20 -5.74
C ASN A 144 0.31 -5.43 -6.60
N ILE A 145 1.44 -6.10 -6.40
CA ILE A 145 1.90 -7.22 -7.22
C ILE A 145 2.01 -8.45 -6.32
N THR A 146 1.22 -9.46 -6.62
CA THR A 146 1.25 -10.79 -5.98
C THR A 146 1.57 -11.84 -7.04
N SER A 147 1.74 -13.09 -6.65
CA SER A 147 1.93 -14.19 -7.60
C SER A 147 0.74 -14.40 -8.56
N GLU A 148 -0.43 -13.88 -8.21
CA GLU A 148 -1.68 -14.11 -8.95
C GLU A 148 -2.09 -12.92 -9.83
N ARG A 149 -1.70 -11.68 -9.44
CA ARG A 149 -2.17 -10.46 -10.09
C ARG A 149 -1.23 -9.28 -9.94
N LEU A 150 -1.33 -8.36 -10.91
CA LEU A 150 -0.84 -7.00 -10.85
C LEU A 150 -2.03 -6.04 -10.76
N ARG A 151 -2.11 -5.20 -9.70
CA ARG A 151 -2.90 -3.99 -9.71
C ARG A 151 -1.96 -2.82 -9.97
N PHE A 152 -2.39 -1.92 -10.85
CA PHE A 152 -1.64 -0.75 -11.26
C PHE A 152 -2.53 0.49 -11.20
N ASP A 153 -2.16 1.46 -10.40
CA ASP A 153 -2.88 2.70 -10.22
C ASP A 153 -2.10 3.84 -10.90
N PHE A 154 -2.76 4.65 -11.72
CA PHE A 154 -2.13 5.76 -12.45
C PHE A 154 -3.06 6.97 -12.55
N ASN A 155 -2.47 8.14 -12.85
CA ASN A 155 -3.20 9.41 -12.99
C ASN A 155 -3.85 9.51 -14.37
N PHE A 156 -5.11 9.13 -14.46
CA PHE A 156 -5.93 9.31 -15.65
C PHE A 156 -7.34 9.70 -15.21
N ASP A 157 -7.98 10.61 -15.92
CA ASP A 157 -9.22 11.25 -15.50
C ASP A 157 -10.48 10.45 -15.85
N ARG A 158 -10.33 9.37 -16.61
CA ARG A 158 -11.42 8.49 -17.06
C ARG A 158 -10.95 7.05 -17.21
N LYS A 159 -11.89 6.14 -17.41
CA LYS A 159 -11.56 4.77 -17.85
C LYS A 159 -11.05 4.78 -19.29
N LEU A 160 -10.16 3.85 -19.61
CA LEU A 160 -9.77 3.57 -20.98
C LEU A 160 -10.95 2.97 -21.74
N THR A 161 -11.09 3.29 -23.02
CA THR A 161 -12.02 2.59 -23.90
C THR A 161 -11.53 1.16 -24.19
N ASP A 162 -12.39 0.29 -24.71
CA ASP A 162 -12.00 -1.08 -25.05
C ASP A 162 -10.91 -1.09 -26.14
N GLU A 163 -10.95 -0.15 -27.07
CA GLU A 163 -9.93 0.05 -28.10
C GLU A 163 -8.59 0.48 -27.49
N GLU A 164 -8.61 1.41 -26.52
CA GLU A 164 -7.41 1.87 -25.82
C GLU A 164 -6.80 0.74 -24.97
N VAL A 165 -7.62 -0.03 -24.27
CA VAL A 165 -7.17 -1.23 -23.53
C VAL A 165 -6.47 -2.20 -24.48
N LYS A 166 -7.11 -2.49 -25.63
CA LYS A 166 -6.52 -3.38 -26.63
C LYS A 166 -5.19 -2.84 -27.16
N GLN A 167 -5.10 -1.56 -27.46
CA GLN A 167 -3.85 -0.93 -27.93
C GLN A 167 -2.73 -1.01 -26.88
N VAL A 168 -3.05 -0.80 -25.60
CA VAL A 168 -2.07 -0.97 -24.50
C VAL A 168 -1.62 -2.42 -24.43
N GLU A 169 -2.54 -3.39 -24.45
CA GLU A 169 -2.21 -4.83 -24.47
C GLU A 169 -1.32 -5.19 -25.68
N ASP A 170 -1.65 -4.69 -26.85
CA ASP A 170 -0.89 -4.94 -28.08
C ASP A 170 0.54 -4.37 -27.97
N LEU A 171 0.73 -3.17 -27.39
CA LEU A 171 2.05 -2.58 -27.17
C LEU A 171 2.88 -3.39 -26.17
N VAL A 172 2.30 -3.78 -25.04
CA VAL A 172 2.99 -4.61 -24.04
C VAL A 172 3.36 -5.96 -24.64
N ASN A 173 2.44 -6.62 -25.34
CA ASN A 173 2.69 -7.92 -25.95
C ASN A 173 3.69 -7.82 -27.13
N ALA A 174 3.72 -6.71 -27.86
CA ALA A 174 4.76 -6.49 -28.87
C ALA A 174 6.16 -6.43 -28.24
N ALA A 175 6.32 -5.74 -27.09
CA ALA A 175 7.58 -5.71 -26.36
C ALA A 175 7.97 -7.09 -25.80
N ILE A 176 7.00 -7.87 -25.31
CA ILE A 176 7.21 -9.26 -24.86
C ILE A 176 7.69 -10.13 -26.01
N ASN A 177 7.00 -10.09 -27.15
CA ASN A 177 7.31 -10.90 -28.33
C ASN A 177 8.65 -10.53 -28.99
N SER A 178 9.10 -9.28 -28.79
CA SER A 178 10.40 -8.81 -29.29
C SER A 178 11.58 -9.34 -28.47
N ALA A 179 11.35 -10.05 -27.37
CA ALA A 179 12.38 -10.66 -26.52
C ALA A 179 13.52 -9.69 -26.15
N ILE A 180 13.16 -8.50 -25.67
CA ILE A 180 14.10 -7.43 -25.37
C ILE A 180 14.86 -7.74 -24.09
N PRO A 181 16.20 -7.60 -24.05
CA PRO A 181 16.99 -7.69 -22.83
C PRO A 181 16.55 -6.62 -21.81
N VAL A 182 16.49 -7.02 -20.54
CA VAL A 182 16.25 -6.11 -19.40
C VAL A 182 17.56 -5.91 -18.69
N GLU A 183 18.11 -4.71 -18.79
CA GLU A 183 19.41 -4.35 -18.26
C GLU A 183 19.27 -3.55 -16.98
N ARG A 184 19.99 -3.91 -15.91
CA ARG A 184 20.11 -3.15 -14.69
C ARG A 184 21.38 -2.31 -14.74
N ILE A 185 21.24 -0.99 -14.60
CA ILE A 185 22.30 0.01 -14.65
C ILE A 185 22.31 0.78 -13.32
N GLU A 186 23.46 1.12 -12.81
CA GLU A 186 23.60 1.99 -11.64
C GLU A 186 24.10 3.36 -12.09
N LEU A 187 23.34 4.41 -11.74
CA LEU A 187 23.61 5.80 -12.08
C LEU A 187 23.36 6.70 -10.85
N SER A 188 23.95 7.91 -10.83
CA SER A 188 23.46 8.93 -9.91
C SER A 188 22.01 9.28 -10.26
N PHE A 189 21.19 9.63 -9.25
CA PHE A 189 19.80 10.02 -9.49
C PHE A 189 19.71 11.18 -10.49
N LYS A 190 20.64 12.13 -10.42
CA LYS A 190 20.78 13.25 -11.36
C LYS A 190 21.02 12.77 -12.78
N ASP A 191 21.97 11.86 -12.99
CA ASP A 191 22.29 11.35 -14.33
C ASP A 191 21.17 10.49 -14.89
N ALA A 192 20.51 9.69 -14.03
CA ALA A 192 19.34 8.93 -14.43
C ALA A 192 18.22 9.85 -14.93
N LYS A 193 17.94 10.95 -14.21
CA LYS A 193 16.95 11.97 -14.61
C LYS A 193 17.35 12.72 -15.87
N ALA A 194 18.63 13.08 -16.01
CA ALA A 194 19.15 13.76 -17.21
C ALA A 194 18.99 12.91 -18.48
N GLN A 195 19.07 11.58 -18.35
CA GLN A 195 18.85 10.63 -19.45
C GLN A 195 17.37 10.27 -19.67
N GLY A 196 16.44 10.97 -19.00
CA GLY A 196 14.99 10.74 -19.14
C GLY A 196 14.42 9.68 -18.22
N GLY A 197 15.19 9.23 -17.23
CA GLY A 197 14.75 8.27 -16.22
C GLY A 197 13.52 8.76 -15.44
N TYR A 198 12.54 7.91 -15.27
CA TYR A 198 11.32 8.17 -14.53
C TYR A 198 11.01 7.06 -13.53
N GLY A 199 9.98 7.19 -12.73
CA GLY A 199 9.59 6.25 -11.69
C GLY A 199 9.17 6.94 -10.41
N VAL A 200 8.68 6.18 -9.46
CA VAL A 200 8.14 6.70 -8.18
C VAL A 200 9.22 6.95 -7.12
N HIS A 201 10.44 6.49 -7.35
CA HIS A 201 11.54 6.66 -6.40
C HIS A 201 12.01 8.12 -6.35
N LYS A 202 12.19 8.62 -5.12
CA LYS A 202 12.81 9.93 -4.84
C LYS A 202 14.12 9.67 -4.11
N ALA A 203 15.19 10.27 -4.58
CA ALA A 203 16.53 10.15 -4.03
C ALA A 203 17.25 11.48 -4.08
N ASP A 204 18.34 11.63 -3.34
CA ASP A 204 19.20 12.78 -3.45
C ASP A 204 19.95 12.78 -4.79
N GLU A 205 20.31 13.95 -5.31
CA GLU A 205 20.90 14.10 -6.65
C GLU A 205 22.12 13.20 -6.89
N ASN A 206 22.95 13.01 -5.87
CA ASN A 206 24.18 12.22 -5.94
C ASN A 206 24.01 10.77 -5.48
N GLU A 207 22.80 10.39 -5.03
CA GLU A 207 22.52 9.03 -4.62
C GLU A 207 22.56 8.09 -5.81
N ILE A 208 23.24 6.96 -5.64
CA ILE A 208 23.30 5.92 -6.68
C ILE A 208 21.99 5.13 -6.65
N VAL A 209 21.30 5.14 -7.77
CA VAL A 209 20.03 4.43 -7.96
C VAL A 209 20.17 3.37 -9.03
N SER A 210 19.38 2.30 -8.88
CA SER A 210 19.25 1.31 -9.94
C SER A 210 18.25 1.81 -10.98
N VAL A 211 18.59 1.67 -12.24
CA VAL A 211 17.74 1.97 -13.39
C VAL A 211 17.62 0.71 -14.22
N TYR A 212 16.40 0.35 -14.58
CA TYR A 212 16.14 -0.74 -15.51
C TYR A 212 15.84 -0.19 -16.89
N LYS A 213 16.62 -0.67 -17.87
CA LYS A 213 16.50 -0.33 -19.28
C LYS A 213 15.95 -1.53 -20.05
N ILE A 214 14.89 -1.32 -20.80
CA ILE A 214 14.27 -2.35 -21.67
C ILE A 214 14.34 -1.82 -23.11
N GLY A 215 15.49 -1.98 -23.75
CA GLY A 215 15.76 -1.43 -25.08
C GLY A 215 15.44 0.06 -25.16
N ASP A 216 14.66 0.44 -26.18
CA ASP A 216 14.14 1.80 -26.35
C ASP A 216 12.69 1.97 -25.80
N VAL A 217 12.15 0.93 -25.15
CA VAL A 217 10.77 0.89 -24.65
C VAL A 217 10.65 1.55 -23.30
N ASP A 218 11.61 1.30 -22.39
CA ASP A 218 11.53 1.72 -21.00
C ASP A 218 12.89 2.08 -20.40
N PHE A 219 12.88 3.09 -19.52
CA PHE A 219 14.05 3.53 -18.75
C PHE A 219 13.60 4.03 -17.38
N GLN A 220 13.39 3.11 -16.42
CA GLN A 220 12.81 3.42 -15.12
C GLN A 220 13.77 3.26 -13.95
N ILE A 221 13.74 4.23 -13.02
CA ILE A 221 14.41 4.15 -11.72
C ILE A 221 13.60 3.21 -10.84
N CYS A 222 14.18 2.05 -10.50
CA CYS A 222 13.51 1.02 -9.72
C CYS A 222 14.51 0.16 -8.95
N GLY A 223 14.15 -0.22 -7.71
CA GLY A 223 15.00 -1.05 -6.84
C GLY A 223 14.54 -2.51 -6.71
N GLY A 224 13.44 -2.89 -7.35
CA GLY A 224 12.91 -4.26 -7.26
C GLY A 224 13.53 -5.22 -8.29
N PRO A 225 13.27 -6.53 -8.16
CA PRO A 225 13.75 -7.53 -9.09
C PRO A 225 12.96 -7.48 -10.41
N HIS A 226 13.66 -7.78 -11.52
CA HIS A 226 13.09 -7.90 -12.86
C HIS A 226 13.60 -9.17 -13.55
N VAL A 227 12.87 -9.62 -14.57
CA VAL A 227 13.32 -10.69 -15.46
C VAL A 227 14.51 -10.21 -16.29
N ASN A 228 15.27 -11.14 -16.86
CA ASN A 228 16.41 -10.80 -17.73
C ASN A 228 15.99 -10.51 -19.17
N ASN A 229 14.80 -10.96 -19.58
CA ASN A 229 14.28 -10.80 -20.93
C ASN A 229 12.77 -10.68 -20.92
N THR A 230 12.21 -9.79 -21.74
CA THR A 230 10.76 -9.55 -21.79
C THR A 230 9.95 -10.76 -22.20
N SER A 231 10.52 -11.70 -22.98
CA SER A 231 9.85 -12.95 -23.37
C SER A 231 9.48 -13.87 -22.20
N GLU A 232 10.13 -13.68 -21.04
CA GLU A 232 9.80 -14.45 -19.84
C GLU A 232 8.40 -14.11 -19.27
N LEU A 233 7.81 -12.99 -19.66
CA LEU A 233 6.45 -12.58 -19.29
C LEU A 233 5.38 -13.40 -20.01
N LYS A 234 5.71 -14.04 -21.11
CA LYS A 234 4.83 -14.87 -21.95
C LYS A 234 3.73 -14.08 -22.64
N HIS A 235 2.67 -13.69 -21.93
CA HIS A 235 1.53 -12.93 -22.45
C HIS A 235 0.94 -12.03 -21.38
N PHE A 236 0.54 -10.81 -21.77
CA PHE A 236 -0.07 -9.82 -20.90
C PHE A 236 -1.51 -9.55 -21.30
N LYS A 237 -2.39 -9.42 -20.30
CA LYS A 237 -3.79 -9.04 -20.48
C LYS A 237 -4.30 -8.19 -19.32
N ILE A 238 -5.10 -7.18 -19.64
CA ILE A 238 -5.83 -6.36 -18.66
C ILE A 238 -7.16 -7.05 -18.36
N ALA A 239 -7.29 -7.60 -17.16
CA ALA A 239 -8.48 -8.35 -16.78
C ALA A 239 -9.66 -7.44 -16.39
N LYS A 240 -9.37 -6.26 -15.81
CA LYS A 240 -10.41 -5.33 -15.29
C LYS A 240 -9.84 -3.93 -15.15
N GLN A 241 -10.70 -2.92 -15.30
CA GLN A 241 -10.48 -1.53 -14.90
C GLN A 241 -11.51 -1.12 -13.85
N GLU A 242 -11.10 -0.30 -12.89
CA GLU A 242 -11.97 0.25 -11.84
C GLU A 242 -11.99 1.77 -11.88
#